data_2dfcd6789c0d99bb5942b98a7d5ba272
#
_entry.id   2dfcd6789c0d99bb5942b98a7d5ba272
#
_cell.length_a   1.000
_cell.length_b   1.000
_cell.length_c   1.000
_cell.angle_alpha   90.00
_cell.angle_beta   90.00
_cell.angle_gamma   90.00
#
_symmetry.space_group_name_H-M   'P 1'
#
loop_
_entity.id
_entity.type
_entity.pdbx_description
1 polymer ?
#
loop_
_entity_poly.entity_id
_entity_poly.type
_entity_poly.pdbx_seq_one_letter_code
_entity_poly.pdbx_strand_id
1 'polypeptide(L)'
;MTSAHAGNYTPGRLEPIRYLVLHYTAGRNDSAGSNLRYFRDNVVKASAHYFVDDLGWLQSVDDGDTAWSVGTAGIYVQKHPDCRNTNSISIELCCRYAAGQYVFSRKTVRNAARLTRLLMTRYGIPIENVLRHFDAVSYTHLTLPTK
;
A
#
# COMPACT_ATOMS: atom_id res chain seq x y z
N MET A 1 5.59 -1.95 16.32
CA MET A 1 6.97 -2.27 15.86
C MET A 1 6.90 -2.81 14.45
N THR A 2 7.71 -2.26 13.53
CA THR A 2 7.78 -2.70 12.15
C THR A 2 8.32 -4.13 12.05
N SER A 3 7.61 -4.99 11.29
CA SER A 3 8.01 -6.38 11.06
C SER A 3 8.69 -6.59 9.70
N ALA A 4 8.54 -5.66 8.76
CA ALA A 4 9.22 -5.72 7.47
C ALA A 4 10.73 -5.75 7.62
N HIS A 5 11.43 -6.40 6.67
CA HIS A 5 12.89 -6.41 6.65
C HIS A 5 13.45 -4.98 6.59
N ALA A 6 14.53 -4.71 7.32
CA ALA A 6 15.15 -3.38 7.39
C ALA A 6 15.55 -2.79 6.02
N GLY A 7 15.77 -3.64 5.02
CA GLY A 7 16.06 -3.22 3.65
C GLY A 7 14.87 -2.78 2.82
N ASN A 8 13.65 -2.77 3.39
CA ASN A 8 12.41 -2.50 2.67
C ASN A 8 11.70 -1.20 3.07
N TYR A 9 12.16 -0.51 4.10
CA TYR A 9 11.54 0.72 4.59
C TYR A 9 12.58 1.66 5.19
N THR A 10 12.19 2.89 5.48
CA THR A 10 13.03 3.85 6.21
C THR A 10 12.49 4.02 7.62
N PRO A 11 13.31 3.82 8.68
CA PRO A 11 12.89 4.13 10.05
C PRO A 11 12.56 5.63 10.20
N GLY A 12 11.46 5.91 10.88
CA GLY A 12 10.99 7.26 11.14
C GLY A 12 10.28 7.91 9.95
N ARG A 13 9.79 9.13 10.18
CA ARG A 13 9.12 9.97 9.19
C ARG A 13 9.68 11.38 9.22
N LEU A 14 9.85 11.96 8.03
CA LEU A 14 10.26 13.36 7.88
C LEU A 14 9.07 14.31 7.81
N GLU A 15 7.87 13.80 7.55
CA GLU A 15 6.67 14.61 7.33
C GLU A 15 5.47 14.00 8.04
N PRO A 16 4.47 14.83 8.43
CA PRO A 16 3.19 14.32 8.92
C PRO A 16 2.47 13.47 7.88
N ILE A 17 1.68 12.51 8.32
CA ILE A 17 0.84 11.67 7.46
C ILE A 17 -0.34 12.53 6.96
N ARG A 18 -0.45 12.68 5.63
CA ARG A 18 -1.50 13.46 4.98
C ARG A 18 -2.30 12.69 3.94
N TYR A 19 -1.80 11.53 3.51
CA TYR A 19 -2.41 10.73 2.44
C TYR A 19 -2.54 9.27 2.86
N LEU A 20 -3.60 8.63 2.38
CA LEU A 20 -3.73 7.18 2.36
C LEU A 20 -3.68 6.73 0.90
N VAL A 21 -2.89 5.71 0.61
CA VAL A 21 -2.77 5.18 -0.75
C VAL A 21 -3.20 3.73 -0.77
N LEU A 22 -4.23 3.44 -1.56
CA LEU A 22 -4.78 2.11 -1.73
C LEU A 22 -4.08 1.42 -2.90
N HIS A 23 -3.58 0.23 -2.65
CA HIS A 23 -2.93 -0.65 -3.61
C HIS A 23 -3.64 -2.00 -3.62
N TYR A 24 -3.29 -2.85 -4.56
CA TYR A 24 -3.61 -4.27 -4.50
C TYR A 24 -2.35 -5.08 -4.75
N THR A 25 -2.26 -6.24 -4.10
CA THR A 25 -1.04 -7.04 -4.09
C THR A 25 -0.70 -7.67 -5.44
N ALA A 26 -1.66 -7.73 -6.34
CA ALA A 26 -1.59 -8.50 -7.59
C ALA A 26 -1.26 -9.99 -7.35
N GLY A 27 -1.57 -10.50 -6.17
CA GLY A 27 -1.45 -11.91 -5.82
C GLY A 27 -2.53 -12.75 -6.49
N ARG A 28 -2.23 -14.00 -6.77
CA ARG A 28 -3.19 -14.89 -7.42
C ARG A 28 -4.19 -15.53 -6.45
N ASN A 29 -3.85 -15.62 -5.19
CA ASN A 29 -4.69 -16.03 -4.06
C ASN A 29 -3.87 -15.86 -2.79
N ASP A 30 -3.59 -14.62 -2.44
CA ASP A 30 -2.71 -14.30 -1.31
C ASP A 30 -3.50 -13.93 -0.04
N SER A 31 -2.78 -13.78 1.05
CA SER A 31 -3.32 -13.37 2.34
C SER A 31 -2.45 -12.29 2.97
N ALA A 32 -3.00 -11.58 3.94
CA ALA A 32 -2.23 -10.62 4.72
C ALA A 32 -1.03 -11.27 5.40
N GLY A 33 -1.22 -12.48 5.95
CA GLY A 33 -0.14 -13.24 6.60
C GLY A 33 0.97 -13.66 5.65
N SER A 34 0.64 -14.10 4.43
CA SER A 34 1.64 -14.50 3.44
C SER A 34 2.47 -13.29 2.98
N ASN A 35 1.84 -12.15 2.75
CA ASN A 35 2.52 -10.92 2.40
C ASN A 35 3.40 -10.41 3.54
N LEU A 36 2.90 -10.43 4.78
CA LEU A 36 3.68 -10.01 5.94
C LEU A 36 4.99 -10.81 6.03
N ARG A 37 4.91 -12.14 5.91
CA ARG A 37 6.09 -13.02 5.93
C ARG A 37 7.04 -12.73 4.77
N TYR A 38 6.51 -12.53 3.57
CA TYR A 38 7.33 -12.25 2.38
C TYR A 38 8.18 -10.98 2.57
N PHE A 39 7.57 -9.89 3.01
CA PHE A 39 8.29 -8.62 3.20
C PHE A 39 9.17 -8.62 4.45
N ARG A 40 8.91 -9.49 5.41
CA ARG A 40 9.78 -9.72 6.58
C ARG A 40 11.03 -10.50 6.21
N ASP A 41 10.87 -11.53 5.39
CA ASP A 41 11.92 -12.54 5.14
C ASP A 41 12.78 -12.23 3.91
N ASN A 42 12.39 -11.27 3.09
CA ASN A 42 13.07 -10.93 1.84
C ASN A 42 13.37 -9.44 1.72
N VAL A 43 14.51 -9.11 1.11
CA VAL A 43 14.84 -7.73 0.73
C VAL A 43 14.33 -7.49 -0.69
N VAL A 44 13.24 -6.73 -0.81
CA VAL A 44 12.58 -6.47 -2.09
C VAL A 44 12.56 -4.99 -2.49
N LYS A 45 13.12 -4.11 -1.63
CA LYS A 45 13.19 -2.65 -1.85
C LYS A 45 11.82 -2.00 -2.04
N ALA A 46 10.80 -2.57 -1.40
CA ALA A 46 9.43 -2.07 -1.38
C ALA A 46 8.76 -2.52 -0.08
N SER A 47 7.73 -1.84 0.35
CA SER A 47 6.92 -2.22 1.51
C SER A 47 5.58 -1.51 1.54
N ALA A 48 4.69 -1.98 2.39
CA ALA A 48 3.41 -1.35 2.71
C ALA A 48 3.23 -1.31 4.23
N HIS A 49 2.39 -0.40 4.70
CA HIS A 49 2.07 -0.34 6.13
C HIS A 49 1.12 -1.46 6.53
N TYR A 50 0.10 -1.72 5.71
CA TYR A 50 -0.95 -2.69 6.02
C TYR A 50 -1.23 -3.62 4.85
N PHE A 51 -1.50 -4.89 5.16
CA PHE A 51 -2.08 -5.88 4.24
C PHE A 51 -3.46 -6.26 4.75
N VAL A 52 -4.46 -6.22 3.87
CA VAL A 52 -5.88 -6.45 4.19
C VAL A 52 -6.39 -7.67 3.43
N ASP A 53 -7.07 -8.57 4.13
CA ASP A 53 -7.74 -9.74 3.55
C ASP A 53 -9.12 -9.99 4.19
N ASP A 54 -9.68 -11.16 3.97
CA ASP A 54 -11.01 -11.55 4.49
C ASP A 54 -11.07 -11.58 6.02
N LEU A 55 -9.95 -11.81 6.70
CA LEU A 55 -9.89 -11.95 8.14
C LEU A 55 -9.70 -10.58 8.86
N GLY A 56 -9.29 -9.55 8.14
CA GLY A 56 -9.00 -8.23 8.68
C GLY A 56 -7.76 -7.63 8.06
N TRP A 57 -6.86 -7.11 8.89
CA TRP A 57 -5.59 -6.56 8.40
C TRP A 57 -4.45 -6.88 9.37
N LEU A 58 -3.25 -6.91 8.81
CA LEU A 58 -2.00 -7.03 9.56
C LEU A 58 -1.10 -5.83 9.22
N GLN A 59 -0.39 -5.34 10.22
CA GLN A 59 0.57 -4.24 10.03
C GLN A 59 1.97 -4.79 9.78
N SER A 60 2.58 -4.37 8.68
CA SER A 60 3.94 -4.74 8.27
C SER A 60 4.95 -3.66 8.61
N VAL A 61 4.64 -2.40 8.30
CA VAL A 61 5.45 -1.24 8.67
C VAL A 61 4.64 -0.39 9.65
N ASP A 62 5.30 0.03 10.73
CA ASP A 62 4.70 0.92 11.72
C ASP A 62 4.33 2.26 11.09
N ASP A 63 3.23 2.90 11.55
CA ASP A 63 2.81 4.20 11.02
C ASP A 63 3.87 5.30 11.23
N GLY A 64 4.70 5.16 12.24
CA GLY A 64 5.82 6.07 12.51
C GLY A 64 7.03 5.88 11.60
N ASP A 65 7.05 4.83 10.79
CA ASP A 65 8.10 4.56 9.81
C ASP A 65 7.62 4.88 8.39
N THR A 66 8.55 4.93 7.44
CA THR A 66 8.25 5.26 6.04
C THR A 66 8.30 4.00 5.18
N ALA A 67 7.15 3.54 4.72
CA ALA A 67 7.06 2.46 3.75
C ALA A 67 7.42 2.96 2.34
N TRP A 68 7.97 2.08 1.52
CA TRP A 68 8.35 2.38 0.14
C TRP A 68 7.31 1.80 -0.82
N SER A 69 6.27 2.58 -1.15
CA SER A 69 5.14 2.15 -1.95
C SER A 69 4.76 3.08 -3.10
N VAL A 70 5.09 4.36 -3.00
CA VAL A 70 4.80 5.39 -4.03
C VAL A 70 6.06 6.14 -4.44
N GLY A 71 7.21 5.46 -4.38
CA GLY A 71 8.48 6.01 -4.83
C GLY A 71 8.56 6.14 -6.35
N THR A 72 9.47 6.98 -6.81
CA THR A 72 9.70 7.29 -8.23
C THR A 72 10.94 6.60 -8.80
N ALA A 73 11.36 5.50 -8.19
CA ALA A 73 12.48 4.72 -8.70
C ALA A 73 12.09 3.91 -9.95
N GLY A 74 13.07 3.70 -10.84
CA GLY A 74 12.87 2.89 -12.03
C GLY A 74 11.93 3.54 -13.05
N ILE A 75 10.83 2.85 -13.37
CA ILE A 75 9.86 3.28 -14.38
C ILE A 75 8.76 4.20 -13.84
N TYR A 76 8.77 4.50 -12.56
CA TYR A 76 7.71 5.32 -11.94
C TYR A 76 8.06 6.80 -11.93
N VAL A 77 7.06 7.63 -12.18
CA VAL A 77 7.14 9.09 -12.08
C VAL A 77 6.08 9.62 -11.12
N GLN A 78 6.41 10.70 -10.45
CA GLN A 78 5.47 11.42 -9.59
C GLN A 78 4.31 11.94 -10.43
N LYS A 79 3.10 11.56 -10.08
CA LYS A 79 1.87 12.04 -10.71
C LYS A 79 1.13 13.04 -9.83
N HIS A 80 0.94 12.71 -8.56
CA HIS A 80 0.36 13.63 -7.59
C HIS A 80 1.42 14.64 -7.15
N PRO A 81 1.08 15.95 -7.09
CA PRO A 81 2.07 16.99 -6.81
C PRO A 81 2.69 16.89 -5.41
N ASP A 82 2.03 16.24 -4.46
CA ASP A 82 2.42 16.27 -3.06
C ASP A 82 2.52 14.89 -2.37
N CYS A 83 1.81 13.87 -2.83
CA CYS A 83 1.82 12.54 -2.21
C CYS A 83 3.13 11.80 -2.49
N ARG A 84 3.80 11.32 -1.45
CA ARG A 84 5.05 10.57 -1.50
C ARG A 84 5.16 9.62 -0.30
N ASN A 85 6.20 8.79 -0.28
CA ASN A 85 6.42 7.83 0.81
C ASN A 85 6.47 8.50 2.19
N THR A 86 7.09 9.66 2.29
CA THR A 86 7.32 10.36 3.57
C THR A 86 6.05 10.91 4.22
N ASN A 87 4.95 11.10 3.46
CA ASN A 87 3.71 11.70 3.95
C ASN A 87 2.47 10.82 3.75
N SER A 88 2.64 9.55 3.44
CA SER A 88 1.52 8.63 3.19
C SER A 88 1.58 7.35 4.02
N ILE A 89 0.42 6.74 4.18
CA ILE A 89 0.23 5.36 4.66
C ILE A 89 -0.26 4.55 3.47
N SER A 90 0.34 3.39 3.23
CA SER A 90 -0.06 2.48 2.16
C SER A 90 -0.84 1.29 2.71
N ILE A 91 -1.93 0.95 2.02
CA ILE A 91 -2.84 -0.14 2.34
C ILE A 91 -2.93 -1.05 1.12
N GLU A 92 -2.49 -2.29 1.26
CA GLU A 92 -2.50 -3.30 0.20
C GLU A 92 -3.68 -4.26 0.39
N LEU A 93 -4.58 -4.30 -0.59
CA LEU A 93 -5.66 -5.27 -0.60
C LEU A 93 -5.16 -6.58 -1.22
N CYS A 94 -5.26 -7.67 -0.46
CA CYS A 94 -5.04 -9.01 -0.98
C CYS A 94 -6.13 -9.36 -1.98
N CYS A 95 -5.80 -10.17 -2.97
CA CYS A 95 -6.71 -10.48 -4.07
C CYS A 95 -6.48 -11.89 -4.59
N ARG A 96 -7.33 -12.31 -5.50
CA ARG A 96 -7.16 -13.50 -6.31
C ARG A 96 -7.28 -13.16 -7.78
N TYR A 97 -6.78 -14.04 -8.62
CA TYR A 97 -6.87 -13.90 -10.07
C TYR A 97 -7.91 -14.88 -10.59
N ALA A 98 -8.92 -14.37 -11.28
CA ALA A 98 -10.00 -15.19 -11.85
C ALA A 98 -10.49 -14.59 -13.16
N ALA A 99 -10.70 -15.43 -14.17
CA ALA A 99 -11.21 -15.03 -15.49
C ALA A 99 -10.44 -13.84 -16.12
N GLY A 100 -9.11 -13.84 -15.98
CA GLY A 100 -8.26 -12.81 -16.57
C GLY A 100 -8.20 -11.51 -15.76
N GLN A 101 -8.77 -11.45 -14.55
CA GLN A 101 -8.85 -10.25 -13.74
C GLN A 101 -8.43 -10.51 -12.30
N TYR A 102 -7.91 -9.45 -11.64
CA TYR A 102 -7.76 -9.44 -10.20
C TYR A 102 -9.11 -9.11 -9.57
N VAL A 103 -9.55 -9.94 -8.62
CA VAL A 103 -10.83 -9.78 -7.94
C VAL A 103 -10.62 -9.73 -6.43
N PHE A 104 -11.48 -8.96 -5.78
CA PHE A 104 -11.48 -8.77 -4.34
C PHE A 104 -12.75 -9.35 -3.75
N SER A 105 -12.63 -10.06 -2.62
CA SER A 105 -13.82 -10.48 -1.89
C SER A 105 -14.51 -9.28 -1.26
N ARG A 106 -15.82 -9.42 -1.00
CA ARG A 106 -16.59 -8.38 -0.28
C ARG A 106 -16.03 -8.14 1.12
N LYS A 107 -15.54 -9.17 1.79
CA LYS A 107 -14.95 -9.06 3.13
C LYS A 107 -13.66 -8.25 3.10
N THR A 108 -12.77 -8.51 2.13
CA THR A 108 -11.53 -7.74 1.97
C THR A 108 -11.84 -6.26 1.70
N VAL A 109 -12.77 -5.95 0.81
CA VAL A 109 -13.16 -4.56 0.51
C VAL A 109 -13.75 -3.89 1.75
N ARG A 110 -14.60 -4.58 2.50
CA ARG A 110 -15.19 -4.07 3.74
C ARG A 110 -14.11 -3.79 4.80
N ASN A 111 -13.17 -4.71 4.97
CA ASN A 111 -12.07 -4.54 5.92
C ASN A 111 -11.15 -3.39 5.53
N ALA A 112 -10.86 -3.24 4.24
CA ALA A 112 -10.07 -2.12 3.72
C ALA A 112 -10.78 -0.77 3.97
N ALA A 113 -12.10 -0.71 3.76
CA ALA A 113 -12.89 0.49 4.04
C ALA A 113 -12.89 0.84 5.54
N ARG A 114 -12.99 -0.16 6.41
CA ARG A 114 -12.93 0.03 7.87
C ARG A 114 -11.58 0.58 8.31
N LEU A 115 -10.49 -0.02 7.84
CA LEU A 115 -9.13 0.43 8.13
C LEU A 115 -8.90 1.85 7.60
N THR A 116 -9.31 2.13 6.37
CA THR A 116 -9.20 3.46 5.76
C THR A 116 -9.90 4.52 6.62
N ARG A 117 -11.13 4.26 7.04
CA ARG A 117 -11.90 5.16 7.91
C ARG A 117 -11.21 5.38 9.26
N LEU A 118 -10.69 4.32 9.86
CA LEU A 118 -9.96 4.38 11.13
C LEU A 118 -8.73 5.28 11.01
N LEU A 119 -7.94 5.13 9.94
CA LEU A 119 -6.74 5.93 9.72
C LEU A 119 -7.07 7.38 9.35
N MET A 120 -8.14 7.61 8.58
CA MET A 120 -8.64 8.96 8.29
C MET A 120 -8.97 9.72 9.58
N THR A 121 -9.67 9.07 10.51
CA THR A 121 -10.01 9.66 11.81
C THR A 121 -8.77 9.90 12.65
N ARG A 122 -7.86 8.93 12.71
CA ARG A 122 -6.64 9.01 13.54
C ARG A 122 -5.72 10.16 13.13
N TYR A 123 -5.57 10.39 11.83
CA TYR A 123 -4.62 11.36 11.29
C TYR A 123 -5.27 12.61 10.69
N GLY A 124 -6.59 12.73 10.78
CA GLY A 124 -7.31 13.88 10.22
C GLY A 124 -7.23 13.97 8.70
N ILE A 125 -7.26 12.83 7.99
CA ILE A 125 -7.09 12.78 6.55
C ILE A 125 -8.47 12.94 5.88
N PRO A 126 -8.66 13.97 5.03
CA PRO A 126 -9.90 14.14 4.29
C PRO A 126 -10.02 13.12 3.15
N ILE A 127 -11.24 12.88 2.68
CA ILE A 127 -11.51 11.86 1.66
C ILE A 127 -10.77 12.12 0.35
N GLU A 128 -10.57 13.38 -0.02
CA GLU A 128 -9.82 13.78 -1.23
C GLU A 128 -8.34 13.38 -1.17
N ASN A 129 -7.81 13.07 0.02
CA ASN A 129 -6.44 12.59 0.23
C ASN A 129 -6.35 11.06 0.34
N VAL A 130 -7.44 10.35 0.07
CA VAL A 130 -7.45 8.90 -0.09
C VAL A 130 -7.28 8.59 -1.58
N LEU A 131 -6.12 8.11 -1.96
CA LEU A 131 -5.67 7.96 -3.34
C LEU A 131 -5.50 6.48 -3.71
N ARG A 132 -5.61 6.18 -5.01
CA ARG A 132 -5.10 4.92 -5.54
C ARG A 132 -3.62 5.07 -5.87
N HIS A 133 -2.89 3.95 -5.94
CA HIS A 133 -1.49 3.97 -6.38
C HIS A 133 -1.31 4.77 -7.68
N PHE A 134 -2.17 4.54 -8.66
CA PHE A 134 -2.12 5.22 -9.95
C PHE A 134 -2.36 6.74 -9.87
N ASP A 135 -3.03 7.22 -8.84
CA ASP A 135 -3.25 8.66 -8.61
C ASP A 135 -1.98 9.33 -8.04
N ALA A 136 -1.16 8.57 -7.32
CA ALA A 136 0.07 9.07 -6.71
C ALA A 136 1.27 9.01 -7.67
N VAL A 137 1.45 7.89 -8.35
CA VAL A 137 2.56 7.65 -9.30
C VAL A 137 2.04 6.94 -10.55
N SER A 138 2.76 7.11 -11.65
CA SER A 138 2.43 6.49 -12.94
C SER A 138 3.70 5.96 -13.59
N TYR A 139 3.55 5.13 -14.63
CA TYR A 139 4.68 4.64 -15.42
C TYR A 139 5.23 5.76 -16.31
N THR A 140 6.55 5.73 -16.57
CA THR A 140 7.22 6.68 -17.46
C THR A 140 6.82 6.54 -18.91
N HIS A 141 6.34 5.36 -19.33
CA HIS A 141 5.93 5.09 -20.69
C HIS A 141 4.41 4.99 -20.80
N LEU A 142 3.87 5.59 -21.88
CA LEU A 142 2.42 5.64 -22.13
C LEU A 142 1.80 4.29 -22.44
N THR A 143 2.61 3.29 -22.82
CA THR A 143 2.15 1.93 -23.02
C THR A 143 2.12 1.20 -21.70
N LEU A 144 0.98 1.28 -21.02
CA LEU A 144 0.71 0.36 -19.94
C LEU A 144 0.70 -1.06 -20.50
N PRO A 145 1.30 -2.03 -19.80
CA PRO A 145 1.05 -3.42 -20.14
C PRO A 145 -0.46 -3.62 -20.09
N THR A 146 -1.03 -4.02 -21.19
CA THR A 146 -2.42 -4.48 -21.22
C THR A 146 -2.50 -5.70 -20.35
N LYS A 147 -3.08 -5.52 -19.18
CA LYS A 147 -3.42 -6.65 -18.30
C LYS A 147 -4.77 -7.20 -18.69
#